data_a0b93662246f8e63dfd0cf7663b37525
#
_entry.id   a0b93662246f8e63dfd0cf7663b37525
#
_cell.length_a   1.000
_cell.length_b   1.000
_cell.length_c   1.000
_cell.angle_alpha   90.00
_cell.angle_beta   90.00
_cell.angle_gamma   90.00
#
_symmetry.space_group_name_H-M   'P 1'
#
loop_
_entity.id
_entity.type
_entity.pdbx_description
1 polymer ?
#
loop_
_entity_poly.entity_id
_entity_poly.type
_entity_poly.pdbx_seq_one_letter_code
_entity_poly.pdbx_strand_id
1 'polypeptide(L)'
;MKKIEGSPKSLKQLLQNTKYSIHYYQREYMWQRKHIEELIDDLTSEFLDYYVPGDDRKDVQDYGAYFMGSIVLAGRENAIIDGQQRFSSLTLLLMYLNNRLRSLGQNYSMIEQMIFSEAYGTKSFNINVEDRAACMNAIFNDQPFDTTDVGESVKNLYGRYNDIIDVFPNDDITDNMLLHFCDWLAEKVFFIEIVATTEQDAHKVFVTMNDRGLSLTSTEMLKGYLLSEIKDDPKREKLNNIWKVKVLSLKKDDDKGDETFIKAWLRAQYAETIRDTKAGSVNQDFDIIGGSFHKWVRDERDKLGLSKTDDFELFIMKFSKFADVYRKIREAENTFAEETKYIYYNAQINFTLQPQLLLAPICYEDTWPVIIEKMNLVARFIDLLITARVTNYRSVDYSTIKNYVFNVTKNIRRCSIDELKARLKAQSDNLAYDPAAALPELRLNSFTKKYIKNMLARITGYIEEQTGVASNYCNYMNTQTKNPFEIEHIITDHYEWFTSEYSDQEEFKRWRNSFGALLLLHKSINASLNDSKYDYKLSKYCSNEGNIYTESLGDQAYQNNPKFKKFIADNGLGFKPYAQFGKAEITERIQLLVQLVNLVWNAEIFA
;
A
#
# COMPACT_ATOMS: atom_id res chain seq x y z
N MET A 1 28.63 -23.39 10.44
CA MET A 1 28.45 -22.20 11.29
C MET A 1 29.65 -22.11 12.20
N LYS A 2 30.53 -21.07 12.08
CA LYS A 2 31.58 -20.81 13.05
C LYS A 2 30.93 -20.32 14.33
N LYS A 3 31.62 -20.48 15.48
CA LYS A 3 31.11 -20.18 16.81
C LYS A 3 30.63 -18.72 16.89
N ILE A 4 29.38 -18.50 17.29
CA ILE A 4 28.83 -17.18 17.60
C ILE A 4 29.12 -16.96 19.08
N GLU A 5 29.72 -15.82 19.40
CA GLU A 5 30.02 -15.44 20.78
C GLU A 5 29.15 -14.26 21.18
N GLY A 6 28.52 -14.35 22.34
CA GLY A 6 27.79 -13.27 22.97
C GLY A 6 28.42 -12.89 24.30
N SER A 7 28.66 -11.61 24.54
CA SER A 7 29.22 -11.10 25.78
C SER A 7 28.52 -9.84 26.28
N PRO A 8 28.29 -9.69 27.59
CA PRO A 8 27.78 -8.42 28.13
C PRO A 8 28.87 -7.35 28.04
N LYS A 9 28.48 -6.15 27.56
CA LYS A 9 29.34 -4.99 27.43
C LYS A 9 28.62 -3.76 27.94
N SER A 10 29.28 -2.91 28.74
CA SER A 10 28.75 -1.59 29.06
C SER A 10 28.82 -0.66 27.84
N LEU A 11 28.02 0.41 27.84
CA LEU A 11 28.03 1.41 26.77
C LEU A 11 29.45 1.98 26.59
N LYS A 12 30.20 2.22 27.65
CA LYS A 12 31.60 2.62 27.59
C LYS A 12 32.48 1.59 26.88
N GLN A 13 32.36 0.30 27.26
CA GLN A 13 33.16 -0.77 26.67
C GLN A 13 32.88 -0.92 25.15
N LEU A 14 31.67 -0.59 24.72
CA LEU A 14 31.31 -0.62 23.32
C LEU A 14 31.80 0.62 22.56
N LEU A 15 31.55 1.82 23.08
CA LEU A 15 31.76 3.05 22.32
C LEU A 15 33.13 3.69 22.53
N GLN A 16 33.80 3.49 23.68
CA GLN A 16 35.03 4.20 23.96
C GLN A 16 36.17 3.80 23.00
N ASN A 17 36.64 4.75 22.19
CA ASN A 17 37.69 4.57 21.19
C ASN A 17 37.46 3.42 20.20
N THR A 18 36.20 3.08 19.95
CA THR A 18 35.81 1.99 19.04
C THR A 18 35.07 2.56 17.85
N LYS A 19 35.53 2.22 16.65
CA LYS A 19 34.85 2.60 15.40
C LYS A 19 33.91 1.53 14.93
N TYR A 20 32.76 1.98 14.48
CA TYR A 20 31.71 1.16 13.87
C TYR A 20 31.42 1.66 12.48
N SER A 21 31.17 0.74 11.56
CA SER A 21 30.61 1.04 10.26
C SER A 21 29.11 0.65 10.22
N ILE A 22 28.33 1.43 9.52
CA ILE A 22 26.95 1.07 9.19
C ILE A 22 26.93 0.76 7.70
N HIS A 23 26.58 -0.48 7.35
CA HIS A 23 26.51 -0.88 5.95
C HIS A 23 25.37 -0.18 5.22
N TYR A 24 25.60 0.19 3.96
CA TYR A 24 24.67 0.90 3.08
C TYR A 24 23.33 0.17 2.85
N TYR A 25 23.23 -1.14 3.08
CA TYR A 25 21.99 -1.90 2.96
C TYR A 25 21.17 -1.90 4.26
N GLN A 26 21.66 -1.28 5.32
CA GLN A 26 20.97 -1.22 6.61
C GLN A 26 19.88 -0.16 6.61
N ARG A 27 18.99 -0.31 7.59
CA ARG A 27 17.87 0.58 7.82
C ARG A 27 18.37 2.02 8.04
N GLU A 28 17.75 2.98 7.36
CA GLU A 28 17.97 4.39 7.65
C GLU A 28 17.56 4.74 9.09
N TYR A 29 18.06 5.86 9.62
CA TYR A 29 17.65 6.30 10.93
C TYR A 29 16.18 6.72 10.92
N MET A 30 15.32 5.93 11.56
CA MET A 30 13.86 5.99 11.45
C MET A 30 13.15 6.17 12.81
N TRP A 31 13.88 6.31 13.92
CA TRP A 31 13.26 6.56 15.21
C TRP A 31 12.44 7.85 15.17
N GLN A 32 11.29 7.80 15.82
CA GLN A 32 10.35 8.91 15.98
C GLN A 32 10.47 9.48 17.39
N ARG A 33 9.88 10.65 17.64
CA ARG A 33 9.87 11.32 18.95
C ARG A 33 9.50 10.36 20.10
N LYS A 34 8.46 9.56 19.97
CA LYS A 34 8.02 8.60 20.98
C LYS A 34 9.12 7.61 21.44
N HIS A 35 10.01 7.19 20.52
CA HIS A 35 11.11 6.28 20.88
C HIS A 35 12.22 7.00 21.65
N ILE A 36 12.37 8.30 21.44
CA ILE A 36 13.28 9.14 22.22
C ILE A 36 12.70 9.38 23.62
N GLU A 37 11.39 9.68 23.69
CA GLU A 37 10.67 9.84 24.96
C GLU A 37 10.81 8.57 25.81
N GLU A 38 10.51 7.39 25.26
CA GLU A 38 10.68 6.10 25.92
C GLU A 38 12.13 5.88 26.36
N LEU A 39 13.12 6.14 25.50
CA LEU A 39 14.53 5.98 25.82
C LEU A 39 14.98 6.87 26.98
N ILE A 40 14.60 8.15 26.95
CA ILE A 40 15.00 9.13 27.99
C ILE A 40 14.31 8.78 29.30
N ASP A 41 13.01 8.48 29.28
CA ASP A 41 12.24 8.10 30.45
C ASP A 41 12.81 6.85 31.12
N ASP A 42 13.05 5.78 30.37
CA ASP A 42 13.65 4.54 30.85
C ASP A 42 15.01 4.80 31.53
N LEU A 43 15.92 5.54 30.89
CA LEU A 43 17.27 5.77 31.40
C LEU A 43 17.28 6.69 32.63
N THR A 44 16.46 7.74 32.63
CA THR A 44 16.43 8.70 33.73
C THR A 44 15.69 8.13 34.95
N SER A 45 14.59 7.42 34.74
CA SER A 45 13.85 6.76 35.80
C SER A 45 14.71 5.69 36.52
N GLU A 46 15.37 4.82 35.74
CA GLU A 46 16.25 3.77 36.31
C GLU A 46 17.42 4.38 37.08
N PHE A 47 18.03 5.47 36.60
CA PHE A 47 19.08 6.18 37.33
C PHE A 47 18.58 6.76 38.65
N LEU A 48 17.41 7.41 38.64
CA LEU A 48 16.82 8.06 39.81
C LEU A 48 16.39 7.08 40.89
N ASP A 49 16.09 5.82 40.54
CA ASP A 49 15.79 4.77 41.50
C ASP A 49 16.98 4.41 42.41
N TYR A 50 18.21 4.73 41.99
CA TYR A 50 19.42 4.42 42.74
C TYR A 50 20.14 5.65 43.29
N TYR A 51 19.98 6.83 42.69
CA TYR A 51 20.68 8.02 43.13
C TYR A 51 20.17 8.55 44.47
N VAL A 52 21.08 8.77 45.40
CA VAL A 52 20.78 9.42 46.68
C VAL A 52 21.49 10.77 46.79
N PRO A 53 20.77 11.86 47.13
CA PRO A 53 21.42 13.17 47.31
C PRO A 53 22.58 13.14 48.30
N GLY A 54 23.76 13.51 47.82
CA GLY A 54 24.99 13.50 48.60
C GLY A 54 25.94 12.35 48.27
N ASP A 55 25.56 11.43 47.38
CA ASP A 55 26.44 10.38 46.89
C ASP A 55 27.69 10.96 46.22
N ASP A 56 28.82 10.34 46.43
CA ASP A 56 30.04 10.58 45.67
C ASP A 56 29.93 9.88 44.28
N ARG A 57 30.60 10.41 43.26
CA ARG A 57 30.63 9.78 41.92
C ARG A 57 31.08 8.32 41.94
N LYS A 58 31.96 7.92 42.89
CA LYS A 58 32.40 6.52 43.07
C LYS A 58 31.24 5.59 43.43
N ASP A 59 30.19 6.08 44.10
CA ASP A 59 29.06 5.29 44.57
C ASP A 59 28.18 4.79 43.39
N VAL A 60 28.32 5.38 42.20
CA VAL A 60 27.72 4.88 40.95
C VAL A 60 28.11 3.42 40.65
N GLN A 61 29.27 2.94 41.15
CA GLN A 61 29.67 1.54 41.00
C GLN A 61 28.68 0.55 41.65
N ASP A 62 27.92 1.00 42.67
CA ASP A 62 26.97 0.19 43.43
C ASP A 62 25.52 0.35 42.93
N TYR A 63 25.28 1.25 41.94
CA TYR A 63 23.97 1.43 41.33
C TYR A 63 23.59 0.23 40.47
N GLY A 64 22.28 0.04 40.26
CA GLY A 64 21.74 -1.00 39.40
C GLY A 64 22.11 -0.79 37.94
N ALA A 65 22.00 -1.86 37.19
CA ALA A 65 22.35 -1.89 35.77
C ALA A 65 21.11 -1.98 34.88
N TYR A 66 21.07 -1.18 33.84
CA TYR A 66 20.00 -1.20 32.83
C TYR A 66 20.41 -2.03 31.62
N PHE A 67 19.53 -2.94 31.16
CA PHE A 67 19.77 -3.78 30.00
C PHE A 67 19.08 -3.18 28.74
N MET A 68 19.88 -2.63 27.84
CA MET A 68 19.42 -1.96 26.61
C MET A 68 19.10 -2.94 25.45
N GLY A 69 19.38 -4.23 25.58
CA GLY A 69 19.18 -5.23 24.56
C GLY A 69 20.46 -5.75 23.92
N SER A 70 20.36 -6.32 22.72
CA SER A 70 21.51 -6.87 21.99
C SER A 70 21.99 -5.96 20.88
N ILE A 71 23.28 -6.10 20.53
CA ILE A 71 23.88 -5.55 19.32
C ILE A 71 24.53 -6.68 18.52
N VAL A 72 24.33 -6.70 17.21
CA VAL A 72 24.94 -7.70 16.31
C VAL A 72 25.96 -7.02 15.41
N LEU A 73 27.19 -7.51 15.52
CA LEU A 73 28.33 -7.01 14.75
C LEU A 73 28.85 -8.07 13.77
N ALA A 74 29.38 -7.63 12.65
CA ALA A 74 29.96 -8.48 11.61
C ALA A 74 31.38 -8.05 11.25
N GLY A 75 32.24 -9.06 11.01
CA GLY A 75 33.56 -8.86 10.46
C GLY A 75 34.56 -8.18 11.39
N ARG A 76 35.70 -7.77 10.83
CA ARG A 76 36.81 -7.13 11.55
C ARG A 76 36.62 -5.62 11.73
N GLU A 77 35.71 -5.02 11.00
CA GLU A 77 35.46 -3.57 10.99
C GLU A 77 34.30 -3.16 11.92
N ASN A 78 33.84 -4.07 12.78
CA ASN A 78 32.70 -3.85 13.68
C ASN A 78 31.48 -3.28 12.94
N ALA A 79 31.14 -3.89 11.78
CA ALA A 79 29.96 -3.48 11.05
C ALA A 79 28.70 -3.79 11.84
N ILE A 80 27.91 -2.77 12.17
CA ILE A 80 26.66 -2.93 12.92
C ILE A 80 25.61 -3.54 12.00
N ILE A 81 25.13 -4.74 12.35
CA ILE A 81 24.04 -5.43 11.65
C ILE A 81 22.71 -5.23 12.39
N ASP A 82 22.71 -5.15 13.70
CA ASP A 82 21.56 -4.76 14.52
C ASP A 82 21.99 -3.82 15.64
N GLY A 83 21.08 -2.95 16.08
CA GLY A 83 21.30 -1.97 17.14
C GLY A 83 21.66 -0.56 16.67
N GLN A 84 21.73 -0.31 15.34
CA GLN A 84 22.14 1.00 14.82
C GLN A 84 21.25 2.17 15.28
N GLN A 85 19.92 1.97 15.42
CA GLN A 85 18.98 2.99 15.87
C GLN A 85 19.31 3.41 17.32
N ARG A 86 19.49 2.41 18.20
CA ARG A 86 19.86 2.60 19.60
C ARG A 86 21.21 3.29 19.74
N PHE A 87 22.23 2.85 19.01
CA PHE A 87 23.55 3.46 19.04
C PHE A 87 23.54 4.90 18.53
N SER A 88 22.82 5.17 17.43
CA SER A 88 22.68 6.55 16.91
C SER A 88 22.00 7.45 17.95
N SER A 89 20.90 6.99 18.58
CA SER A 89 20.17 7.77 19.59
C SER A 89 20.99 7.99 20.86
N LEU A 90 21.72 6.97 21.33
CA LEU A 90 22.64 7.13 22.46
C LEU A 90 23.80 8.09 22.14
N THR A 91 24.30 8.09 20.91
CA THR A 91 25.32 9.07 20.47
C THR A 91 24.75 10.49 20.50
N LEU A 92 23.49 10.71 20.06
CA LEU A 92 22.83 12.00 20.18
C LEU A 92 22.65 12.43 21.65
N LEU A 93 22.26 11.50 22.52
CA LEU A 93 22.17 11.75 23.97
C LEU A 93 23.53 12.12 24.56
N LEU A 94 24.60 11.39 24.22
CA LEU A 94 25.96 11.71 24.66
C LEU A 94 26.40 13.10 24.17
N MET A 95 26.04 13.50 22.94
CA MET A 95 26.33 14.85 22.43
C MET A 95 25.55 15.91 23.21
N TYR A 96 24.28 15.69 23.52
CA TYR A 96 23.47 16.57 24.36
C TYR A 96 24.09 16.76 25.74
N LEU A 97 24.43 15.65 26.42
CA LEU A 97 25.07 15.69 27.73
C LEU A 97 26.42 16.40 27.70
N ASN A 98 27.23 16.17 26.69
CA ASN A 98 28.49 16.85 26.46
C ASN A 98 28.33 18.36 26.29
N ASN A 99 27.34 18.80 25.47
CA ASN A 99 27.06 20.22 25.26
C ASN A 99 26.56 20.88 26.57
N ARG A 100 25.70 20.20 27.33
CA ARG A 100 25.24 20.69 28.63
C ARG A 100 26.40 20.81 29.64
N LEU A 101 27.29 19.81 29.76
CA LEU A 101 28.47 19.89 30.61
C LEU A 101 29.39 21.04 30.20
N ARG A 102 29.62 21.26 28.91
CA ARG A 102 30.42 22.38 28.41
C ARG A 102 29.81 23.74 28.77
N SER A 103 28.50 23.89 28.73
CA SER A 103 27.80 25.11 29.11
C SER A 103 27.97 25.44 30.59
N LEU A 104 28.19 24.42 31.43
CA LEU A 104 28.50 24.52 32.85
C LEU A 104 30.00 24.72 33.13
N GLY A 105 30.83 24.86 32.09
CA GLY A 105 32.29 24.97 32.23
C GLY A 105 32.99 23.67 32.66
N GLN A 106 32.27 22.53 32.54
CA GLN A 106 32.79 21.20 32.87
C GLN A 106 33.20 20.50 31.57
N ASN A 107 34.31 19.76 31.63
CA ASN A 107 34.78 18.92 30.53
C ASN A 107 34.91 17.49 31.00
N TYR A 108 34.22 16.56 30.34
CA TYR A 108 34.25 15.15 30.69
C TYR A 108 34.72 14.29 29.51
N SER A 109 36.06 14.08 29.48
CA SER A 109 36.74 13.44 28.32
C SER A 109 36.23 12.04 28.00
N MET A 110 35.67 11.31 28.96
CA MET A 110 35.10 9.99 28.71
C MET A 110 33.94 10.04 27.72
N ILE A 111 33.01 11.00 27.84
CA ILE A 111 31.91 11.17 26.91
C ILE A 111 32.44 11.47 25.51
N GLU A 112 33.42 12.37 25.38
CA GLU A 112 34.03 12.66 24.08
C GLU A 112 34.64 11.42 23.41
N GLN A 113 35.32 10.57 24.18
CA GLN A 113 35.90 9.30 23.70
C GLN A 113 34.83 8.29 23.27
N MET A 114 33.62 8.38 23.79
CA MET A 114 32.47 7.56 23.38
C MET A 114 31.81 8.10 22.10
N ILE A 115 32.04 9.37 21.78
CA ILE A 115 31.52 10.00 20.53
C ILE A 115 32.54 9.91 19.41
N PHE A 116 33.81 10.13 19.71
CA PHE A 116 34.91 10.18 18.75
C PHE A 116 36.03 9.19 19.09
N SER A 117 36.66 8.67 18.04
CA SER A 117 37.96 8.00 18.11
C SER A 117 38.99 8.83 17.35
N GLU A 118 40.24 8.81 17.83
CA GLU A 118 41.36 9.42 17.16
C GLU A 118 42.34 8.34 16.69
N ALA A 119 42.70 8.42 15.39
CA ALA A 119 43.70 7.56 14.81
C ALA A 119 44.63 8.41 13.91
N TYR A 120 45.93 8.29 14.12
CA TYR A 120 46.97 9.01 13.37
C TYR A 120 46.71 10.55 13.31
N GLY A 121 46.26 11.12 14.43
CA GLY A 121 45.95 12.55 14.55
C GLY A 121 44.66 13.01 13.85
N THR A 122 43.87 12.07 13.31
CA THR A 122 42.57 12.38 12.71
C THR A 122 41.44 11.91 13.62
N LYS A 123 40.61 12.87 14.07
CA LYS A 123 39.43 12.61 14.89
C LYS A 123 38.22 12.32 13.98
N SER A 124 37.50 11.24 14.26
CA SER A 124 36.28 10.89 13.52
C SER A 124 35.24 10.28 14.45
N PHE A 125 33.96 10.38 14.08
CA PHE A 125 32.87 9.79 14.87
C PHE A 125 33.05 8.27 15.00
N ASN A 126 32.69 7.74 16.18
CA ASN A 126 32.69 6.29 16.45
C ASN A 126 31.69 5.57 15.57
N ILE A 127 30.55 6.19 15.27
CA ILE A 127 29.57 5.72 14.29
C ILE A 127 29.73 6.59 13.04
N ASN A 128 30.44 6.07 12.05
CA ASN A 128 30.72 6.81 10.84
C ASN A 128 29.72 6.53 9.74
N VAL A 129 28.93 7.53 9.37
CA VAL A 129 28.02 7.56 8.21
C VAL A 129 28.27 8.87 7.49
N GLU A 130 28.84 8.81 6.30
CA GLU A 130 29.32 9.99 5.55
C GLU A 130 28.22 11.05 5.38
N ASP A 131 27.02 10.63 4.97
CA ASP A 131 25.86 11.52 4.76
C ASP A 131 25.42 12.25 6.04
N ARG A 132 25.73 11.72 7.23
CA ARG A 132 25.35 12.28 8.54
C ARG A 132 26.42 13.17 9.18
N ALA A 133 27.65 13.11 8.67
CA ALA A 133 28.80 13.71 9.32
C ALA A 133 28.65 15.24 9.50
N ALA A 134 28.11 15.97 8.52
CA ALA A 134 27.89 17.42 8.62
C ALA A 134 26.89 17.76 9.72
N CYS A 135 25.77 17.05 9.79
CA CYS A 135 24.74 17.22 10.84
C CYS A 135 25.29 16.90 12.22
N MET A 136 25.98 15.76 12.36
CA MET A 136 26.58 15.36 13.65
C MET A 136 27.65 16.36 14.14
N ASN A 137 28.45 16.93 13.23
CA ASN A 137 29.40 17.99 13.58
C ASN A 137 28.69 19.27 14.07
N ALA A 138 27.60 19.67 13.41
CA ALA A 138 26.80 20.83 13.87
C ALA A 138 26.23 20.58 15.27
N ILE A 139 25.62 19.41 15.51
CA ILE A 139 25.08 19.00 16.83
C ILE A 139 26.17 18.99 17.90
N PHE A 140 27.34 18.41 17.64
CA PHE A 140 28.42 18.32 18.61
C PHE A 140 29.01 19.68 19.00
N ASN A 141 28.99 20.64 18.06
CA ASN A 141 29.45 22.01 18.28
C ASN A 141 28.35 22.97 18.74
N ASP A 142 27.15 22.43 19.03
CA ASP A 142 25.97 23.22 19.43
C ASP A 142 25.64 24.33 18.41
N GLN A 143 25.69 23.98 17.11
CA GLN A 143 25.40 24.89 16.00
C GLN A 143 24.10 24.50 15.31
N PRO A 144 23.29 25.48 14.86
CA PRO A 144 22.10 25.18 14.08
C PRO A 144 22.46 24.48 12.76
N PHE A 145 21.61 23.57 12.32
CA PHE A 145 21.79 22.82 11.07
C PHE A 145 20.57 22.97 10.16
N ASP A 146 20.80 23.35 8.89
CA ASP A 146 19.73 23.47 7.90
C ASP A 146 19.38 22.09 7.32
N THR A 147 18.10 21.72 7.45
CA THR A 147 17.56 20.43 6.98
C THR A 147 16.81 20.51 5.66
N THR A 148 16.85 21.65 4.94
CA THR A 148 16.02 21.88 3.73
C THR A 148 16.37 20.89 2.59
N ASP A 149 17.65 20.72 2.29
CA ASP A 149 18.14 19.94 1.14
C ASP A 149 18.90 18.67 1.54
N VAL A 150 18.54 18.04 2.66
CA VAL A 150 19.18 16.80 3.13
C VAL A 150 18.23 15.61 3.09
N GLY A 151 18.81 14.41 3.08
CA GLY A 151 18.05 13.14 3.09
C GLY A 151 17.23 12.96 4.37
N GLU A 152 16.18 12.16 4.28
CA GLU A 152 15.23 11.89 5.37
C GLU A 152 15.92 11.37 6.64
N SER A 153 16.94 10.51 6.50
CA SER A 153 17.73 9.99 7.60
C SER A 153 18.44 11.09 8.40
N VAL A 154 18.91 12.14 7.73
CA VAL A 154 19.57 13.30 8.37
C VAL A 154 18.53 14.21 9.03
N LYS A 155 17.37 14.42 8.37
CA LYS A 155 16.25 15.16 8.96
C LYS A 155 15.77 14.51 10.26
N ASN A 156 15.61 13.19 10.23
CA ASN A 156 15.23 12.42 11.40
C ASN A 156 16.27 12.53 12.52
N LEU A 157 17.56 12.40 12.18
CA LEU A 157 18.64 12.50 13.16
C LEU A 157 18.62 13.86 13.88
N TYR A 158 18.55 14.96 13.13
CA TYR A 158 18.49 16.31 13.70
C TYR A 158 17.20 16.55 14.49
N GLY A 159 16.07 16.07 13.96
CA GLY A 159 14.79 16.13 14.67
C GLY A 159 14.83 15.38 16.02
N ARG A 160 15.43 14.20 16.05
CA ARG A 160 15.56 13.41 17.32
C ARG A 160 16.52 14.07 18.31
N TYR A 161 17.55 14.75 17.86
CA TYR A 161 18.38 15.57 18.75
C TYR A 161 17.58 16.70 19.42
N ASN A 162 16.75 17.39 18.63
CA ASN A 162 15.86 18.42 19.18
C ASN A 162 14.83 17.82 20.16
N ASP A 163 14.30 16.64 19.86
CA ASP A 163 13.41 15.94 20.79
C ASP A 163 14.12 15.61 22.11
N ILE A 164 15.42 15.21 22.11
CA ILE A 164 16.19 14.99 23.35
C ILE A 164 16.26 16.30 24.14
N ILE A 165 16.53 17.43 23.49
CA ILE A 165 16.56 18.75 24.18
C ILE A 165 15.21 19.06 24.84
N ASP A 166 14.11 18.76 24.14
CA ASP A 166 12.76 19.04 24.62
C ASP A 166 12.31 18.15 25.79
N VAL A 167 12.67 16.84 25.73
CA VAL A 167 12.08 15.84 26.65
C VAL A 167 13.00 15.47 27.80
N PHE A 168 14.29 15.86 27.76
CA PHE A 168 15.21 15.53 28.86
C PHE A 168 14.77 16.22 30.17
N PRO A 169 14.57 15.46 31.29
CA PRO A 169 13.98 16.01 32.51
C PRO A 169 15.02 16.81 33.30
N ASN A 170 15.28 18.05 32.88
CA ASN A 170 16.28 18.94 33.44
C ASN A 170 15.98 19.34 34.90
N ASP A 171 14.72 19.27 35.32
CA ASP A 171 14.31 19.55 36.71
C ASP A 171 14.59 18.36 37.63
N ASP A 172 14.52 17.11 37.10
CA ASP A 172 14.77 15.89 37.87
C ASP A 172 16.26 15.52 37.83
N ILE A 173 16.92 15.61 36.69
CA ILE A 173 18.37 15.40 36.52
C ILE A 173 19.06 16.78 36.57
N THR A 174 19.29 17.27 37.76
CA THR A 174 19.92 18.59 37.97
C THR A 174 21.39 18.61 37.57
N ASP A 175 21.98 19.81 37.44
CA ASP A 175 23.38 19.97 37.04
C ASP A 175 24.36 19.28 37.99
N ASN A 176 24.03 19.18 39.28
CA ASN A 176 24.85 18.49 40.28
C ASN A 176 24.84 16.96 40.10
N MET A 177 23.79 16.43 39.51
CA MET A 177 23.62 14.99 39.24
C MET A 177 24.21 14.56 37.90
N LEU A 178 24.46 15.53 37.02
CA LEU A 178 24.77 15.28 35.61
C LEU A 178 26.01 14.37 35.42
N LEU A 179 27.06 14.57 36.22
CA LEU A 179 28.25 13.71 36.15
C LEU A 179 27.97 12.29 36.66
N HIS A 180 27.12 12.13 37.68
CA HIS A 180 26.69 10.80 38.17
C HIS A 180 25.88 10.09 37.11
N PHE A 181 24.95 10.77 36.48
CA PHE A 181 24.17 10.24 35.35
C PHE A 181 25.05 9.81 34.17
N CYS A 182 26.06 10.61 33.84
CA CYS A 182 27.01 10.29 32.77
C CYS A 182 27.87 9.06 33.11
N ASP A 183 28.33 8.93 34.38
CA ASP A 183 29.08 7.76 34.85
C ASP A 183 28.19 6.51 34.81
N TRP A 184 26.96 6.62 35.32
CA TRP A 184 25.98 5.53 35.28
C TRP A 184 25.66 5.10 33.86
N LEU A 185 25.36 6.04 32.95
CA LEU A 185 25.08 5.75 31.56
C LEU A 185 26.22 5.00 30.86
N ALA A 186 27.47 5.39 31.17
CA ALA A 186 28.67 4.78 30.61
C ALA A 186 28.94 3.37 31.15
N GLU A 187 28.81 3.17 32.47
CA GLU A 187 29.30 1.97 33.18
C GLU A 187 28.17 0.97 33.47
N LYS A 188 26.92 1.41 33.61
CA LYS A 188 25.79 0.60 34.08
C LYS A 188 24.74 0.31 33.02
N VAL A 189 24.78 0.95 31.85
CA VAL A 189 23.92 0.59 30.72
C VAL A 189 24.63 -0.48 29.88
N PHE A 190 24.03 -1.67 29.81
CA PHE A 190 24.62 -2.87 29.20
C PHE A 190 23.90 -3.33 27.94
N PHE A 191 24.68 -3.89 27.03
CA PHE A 191 24.24 -4.62 25.85
C PHE A 191 24.78 -6.07 25.90
N ILE A 192 24.12 -6.97 25.18
CA ILE A 192 24.74 -8.23 24.76
C ILE A 192 25.35 -8.02 23.38
N GLU A 193 26.67 -7.92 23.32
CA GLU A 193 27.41 -7.89 22.06
C GLU A 193 27.44 -9.28 21.45
N ILE A 194 27.00 -9.43 20.21
CA ILE A 194 27.03 -10.67 19.44
C ILE A 194 27.91 -10.43 18.21
N VAL A 195 29.05 -11.10 18.14
CA VAL A 195 29.99 -10.95 17.04
C VAL A 195 29.94 -12.19 16.15
N ALA A 196 29.61 -11.97 14.88
CA ALA A 196 29.68 -13.00 13.85
C ALA A 196 30.90 -12.82 12.94
N THR A 197 31.54 -13.92 12.58
CA THR A 197 32.79 -13.90 11.80
C THR A 197 32.58 -13.39 10.38
N THR A 198 31.38 -13.60 9.81
CA THR A 198 31.02 -13.19 8.46
C THR A 198 29.71 -12.41 8.47
N GLU A 199 29.54 -11.52 7.49
CA GLU A 199 28.27 -10.78 7.30
C GLU A 199 27.08 -11.73 7.12
N GLN A 200 27.27 -12.84 6.39
CA GLN A 200 26.21 -13.85 6.19
C GLN A 200 25.76 -14.50 7.49
N ASP A 201 26.70 -14.82 8.39
CA ASP A 201 26.35 -15.40 9.70
C ASP A 201 25.70 -14.36 10.60
N ALA A 202 26.20 -13.10 10.61
CA ALA A 202 25.59 -12.00 11.33
C ALA A 202 24.16 -11.74 10.85
N HIS A 203 23.93 -11.79 9.54
CA HIS A 203 22.60 -11.59 8.97
C HIS A 203 21.63 -12.74 9.34
N LYS A 204 22.10 -13.99 9.41
CA LYS A 204 21.29 -15.13 9.91
C LYS A 204 20.90 -14.94 11.38
N VAL A 205 21.85 -14.53 12.22
CA VAL A 205 21.58 -14.22 13.64
C VAL A 205 20.54 -13.13 13.76
N PHE A 206 20.74 -12.05 13.03
CA PHE A 206 19.84 -10.90 13.00
C PHE A 206 18.42 -11.27 12.57
N VAL A 207 18.24 -12.04 11.49
CA VAL A 207 16.93 -12.53 11.05
C VAL A 207 16.27 -13.39 12.11
N THR A 208 17.05 -14.29 12.75
CA THR A 208 16.52 -15.20 13.78
C THR A 208 16.11 -14.45 15.05
N MET A 209 16.84 -13.41 15.45
CA MET A 209 16.53 -12.60 16.64
C MET A 209 15.35 -11.67 16.39
N ASN A 210 15.23 -11.09 15.18
CA ASN A 210 14.14 -10.20 14.83
C ASN A 210 12.80 -10.91 14.60
N ASP A 211 12.79 -12.21 14.33
CA ASP A 211 11.56 -13.02 14.32
C ASP A 211 10.80 -13.00 15.67
N ARG A 212 11.42 -12.50 16.75
CA ARG A 212 10.89 -12.51 18.13
C ARG A 212 10.81 -11.13 18.81
N GLY A 213 11.11 -10.02 18.11
CA GLY A 213 11.13 -8.66 18.68
C GLY A 213 10.59 -7.58 17.72
N LEU A 214 10.84 -6.29 18.02
CA LEU A 214 10.52 -5.14 17.13
C LEU A 214 11.25 -5.29 15.78
N SER A 215 10.52 -5.85 14.81
CA SER A 215 11.08 -6.46 13.62
C SER A 215 11.35 -5.45 12.51
N LEU A 216 12.43 -5.68 11.76
CA LEU A 216 12.55 -5.20 10.38
C LEU A 216 11.32 -5.60 9.58
N THR A 217 10.91 -4.72 8.67
CA THR A 217 9.87 -5.06 7.72
C THR A 217 10.33 -6.19 6.80
N SER A 218 9.39 -6.97 6.28
CA SER A 218 9.70 -8.01 5.30
C SER A 218 10.43 -7.46 4.07
N THR A 219 10.19 -6.21 3.70
CA THR A 219 10.89 -5.49 2.62
C THR A 219 12.37 -5.27 2.93
N GLU A 220 12.69 -4.86 4.16
CA GLU A 220 14.09 -4.64 4.58
C GLU A 220 14.85 -5.97 4.68
N MET A 221 14.20 -7.03 5.17
CA MET A 221 14.79 -8.36 5.23
C MET A 221 15.08 -8.92 3.82
N LEU A 222 14.15 -8.71 2.87
CA LEU A 222 14.36 -9.10 1.47
C LEU A 222 15.52 -8.33 0.84
N LYS A 223 15.56 -7.00 1.04
CA LYS A 223 16.66 -6.14 0.58
C LYS A 223 18.01 -6.65 1.07
N GLY A 224 18.12 -6.87 2.39
CA GLY A 224 19.35 -7.36 3.01
C GLY A 224 19.81 -8.68 2.39
N TYR A 225 18.89 -9.64 2.22
CA TYR A 225 19.19 -10.93 1.59
C TYR A 225 19.72 -10.75 0.15
N LEU A 226 19.00 -10.01 -0.69
CA LEU A 226 19.39 -9.85 -2.11
C LEU A 226 20.73 -9.15 -2.28
N LEU A 227 20.99 -8.09 -1.50
CA LEU A 227 22.24 -7.32 -1.59
C LEU A 227 23.44 -8.06 -1.00
N SER A 228 23.24 -8.94 0.00
CA SER A 228 24.34 -9.75 0.57
C SER A 228 24.95 -10.75 -0.41
N GLU A 229 24.21 -11.15 -1.45
CA GLU A 229 24.69 -12.06 -2.49
C GLU A 229 25.48 -11.34 -3.61
N ILE A 230 25.55 -10.00 -3.57
CA ILE A 230 26.28 -9.18 -4.56
C ILE A 230 27.64 -8.80 -3.96
N LYS A 231 28.70 -9.38 -4.50
CA LYS A 231 30.07 -9.27 -3.96
C LYS A 231 30.82 -7.99 -4.38
N ASP A 232 30.40 -7.35 -5.48
CA ASP A 232 30.99 -6.14 -6.01
C ASP A 232 30.42 -4.91 -5.30
N ASP A 233 31.23 -4.19 -4.52
CA ASP A 233 30.78 -3.09 -3.67
C ASP A 233 30.18 -1.91 -4.44
N PRO A 234 30.78 -1.37 -5.52
CA PRO A 234 30.19 -0.31 -6.33
C PRO A 234 28.85 -0.71 -6.96
N LYS A 235 28.77 -1.96 -7.45
CA LYS A 235 27.54 -2.51 -8.03
C LYS A 235 26.45 -2.64 -6.97
N ARG A 236 26.79 -3.14 -5.80
CA ARG A 236 25.90 -3.30 -4.66
C ARG A 236 25.35 -1.96 -4.18
N GLU A 237 26.18 -0.92 -4.10
CA GLU A 237 25.76 0.44 -3.74
C GLU A 237 24.77 1.01 -4.75
N LYS A 238 25.05 0.89 -6.04
CA LYS A 238 24.13 1.30 -7.11
C LYS A 238 22.76 0.63 -6.99
N LEU A 239 22.73 -0.69 -6.77
CA LEU A 239 21.50 -1.46 -6.64
C LEU A 239 20.72 -1.10 -5.35
N ASN A 240 21.44 -0.83 -4.25
CA ASN A 240 20.86 -0.32 -3.03
C ASN A 240 20.14 1.03 -3.25
N ASN A 241 20.78 1.95 -3.98
CA ASN A 241 20.18 3.25 -4.30
C ASN A 241 18.92 3.09 -5.18
N ILE A 242 18.95 2.20 -6.17
CA ILE A 242 17.77 1.85 -6.97
C ILE A 242 16.65 1.35 -6.06
N TRP A 243 16.94 0.38 -5.18
CA TRP A 243 15.95 -0.16 -4.24
C TRP A 243 15.34 0.92 -3.34
N LYS A 244 16.19 1.74 -2.71
CA LYS A 244 15.76 2.85 -1.83
C LYS A 244 14.77 3.79 -2.53
N VAL A 245 15.14 4.29 -3.73
CA VAL A 245 14.30 5.21 -4.50
C VAL A 245 12.93 4.57 -4.79
N LYS A 246 12.90 3.29 -5.16
CA LYS A 246 11.64 2.60 -5.47
C LYS A 246 10.78 2.38 -4.23
N VAL A 247 11.37 1.91 -3.12
CA VAL A 247 10.64 1.72 -1.85
C VAL A 247 10.06 3.05 -1.35
N LEU A 248 10.84 4.13 -1.34
CA LEU A 248 10.34 5.45 -0.97
C LEU A 248 9.17 5.90 -1.86
N SER A 249 9.28 5.67 -3.17
CA SER A 249 8.22 6.02 -4.11
C SER A 249 6.92 5.22 -3.89
N LEU A 250 7.03 3.96 -3.47
CA LEU A 250 5.89 3.09 -3.17
C LEU A 250 5.19 3.45 -1.85
N LYS A 251 5.96 3.98 -0.89
CA LYS A 251 5.44 4.41 0.42
C LYS A 251 4.85 5.82 0.43
N LYS A 252 4.96 6.58 -0.65
CA LYS A 252 4.52 7.97 -0.71
C LYS A 252 3.05 8.17 -0.32
N ASP A 253 2.18 7.27 -0.77
CA ASP A 253 0.73 7.36 -0.60
C ASP A 253 0.15 6.28 0.33
N ASP A 254 0.97 5.29 0.72
CA ASP A 254 0.60 4.17 1.60
C ASP A 254 1.85 3.67 2.32
N ASP A 255 1.91 3.78 3.64
CA ASP A 255 3.04 3.35 4.48
C ASP A 255 3.44 1.87 4.26
N LYS A 256 2.51 1.03 3.80
CA LYS A 256 2.71 -0.38 3.45
C LYS A 256 2.75 -0.65 1.94
N GLY A 257 2.83 0.40 1.13
CA GLY A 257 2.78 0.30 -0.33
C GLY A 257 3.88 -0.59 -0.92
N ASP A 258 5.07 -0.61 -0.31
CA ASP A 258 6.17 -1.49 -0.68
C ASP A 258 5.86 -2.98 -0.45
N GLU A 259 5.31 -3.32 0.72
CA GLU A 259 4.92 -4.71 1.02
C GLU A 259 3.77 -5.17 0.12
N THR A 260 2.77 -4.30 -0.07
CA THR A 260 1.60 -4.59 -0.92
C THR A 260 2.03 -4.85 -2.36
N PHE A 261 2.93 -4.01 -2.88
CA PHE A 261 3.52 -4.21 -4.20
C PHE A 261 4.29 -5.52 -4.31
N ILE A 262 5.22 -5.80 -3.39
CA ILE A 262 6.06 -7.01 -3.45
C ILE A 262 5.19 -8.26 -3.43
N LYS A 263 4.17 -8.31 -2.57
CA LYS A 263 3.20 -9.42 -2.51
C LYS A 263 2.47 -9.59 -3.84
N ALA A 264 1.96 -8.50 -4.43
CA ALA A 264 1.27 -8.54 -5.71
C ALA A 264 2.20 -9.01 -6.85
N TRP A 265 3.42 -8.45 -6.92
CA TRP A 265 4.41 -8.81 -7.93
C TRP A 265 4.86 -10.26 -7.85
N LEU A 266 5.24 -10.74 -6.66
CA LEU A 266 5.69 -12.13 -6.49
C LEU A 266 4.56 -13.13 -6.79
N ARG A 267 3.33 -12.84 -6.37
CA ARG A 267 2.17 -13.65 -6.71
C ARG A 267 1.88 -13.65 -8.21
N ALA A 268 1.96 -12.48 -8.86
CA ALA A 268 1.75 -12.34 -10.29
C ALA A 268 2.77 -13.12 -11.11
N GLN A 269 4.04 -13.03 -10.74
CA GLN A 269 5.15 -13.46 -11.59
C GLN A 269 5.72 -14.84 -11.24
N TYR A 270 5.56 -15.32 -9.98
CA TYR A 270 6.34 -16.47 -9.52
C TYR A 270 5.55 -17.53 -8.74
N ALA A 271 4.44 -17.19 -8.06
CA ALA A 271 3.69 -18.15 -7.27
C ALA A 271 3.08 -19.25 -8.16
N GLU A 272 3.35 -20.55 -7.85
CA GLU A 272 2.88 -21.70 -8.62
C GLU A 272 1.74 -22.44 -7.92
N THR A 273 1.60 -22.26 -6.61
CA THR A 273 0.64 -22.99 -5.79
C THR A 273 -0.14 -22.03 -4.87
N ILE A 274 -1.38 -22.40 -4.56
CA ILE A 274 -2.24 -21.70 -3.60
C ILE A 274 -2.90 -22.74 -2.68
N ARG A 275 -3.08 -22.39 -1.41
CA ARG A 275 -3.74 -23.24 -0.43
C ARG A 275 -5.14 -23.65 -0.86
N ASP A 276 -5.48 -24.92 -0.70
CA ASP A 276 -6.86 -25.42 -0.88
C ASP A 276 -7.80 -24.76 0.15
N THR A 277 -9.07 -24.64 -0.21
CA THR A 277 -10.13 -24.09 0.65
C THR A 277 -10.51 -25.00 1.81
N LYS A 278 -10.07 -26.26 1.82
CA LYS A 278 -10.36 -27.22 2.89
C LYS A 278 -9.71 -26.83 4.21
N ALA A 279 -10.43 -27.01 5.31
CA ALA A 279 -9.90 -26.79 6.65
C ALA A 279 -8.64 -27.64 6.90
N GLY A 280 -7.58 -27.06 7.49
CA GLY A 280 -6.32 -27.77 7.77
C GLY A 280 -5.34 -27.85 6.61
N SER A 281 -5.66 -27.33 5.41
CA SER A 281 -4.72 -27.28 4.29
C SER A 281 -3.50 -26.42 4.62
N VAL A 282 -2.32 -26.87 4.16
CA VAL A 282 -1.03 -26.20 4.40
C VAL A 282 -0.91 -24.98 3.49
N ASN A 283 -0.30 -23.90 4.03
CA ASN A 283 0.02 -22.70 3.25
C ASN A 283 0.95 -23.05 2.08
N GLN A 284 0.66 -22.48 0.92
CA GLN A 284 1.38 -22.65 -0.32
C GLN A 284 2.04 -21.33 -0.73
N ASP A 285 2.68 -21.27 -1.90
CA ASP A 285 3.39 -20.07 -2.38
C ASP A 285 2.60 -18.78 -2.15
N PHE A 286 1.36 -18.74 -2.64
CA PHE A 286 0.49 -17.56 -2.55
C PHE A 286 0.29 -17.09 -1.11
N ASP A 287 0.12 -18.02 -0.20
CA ASP A 287 -0.16 -17.73 1.21
C ASP A 287 1.12 -17.33 1.95
N ILE A 288 2.23 -18.04 1.69
CA ILE A 288 3.55 -17.75 2.30
C ILE A 288 4.04 -16.38 1.85
N ILE A 289 3.92 -16.04 0.56
CA ILE A 289 4.22 -14.70 0.04
C ILE A 289 3.37 -13.63 0.78
N GLY A 290 2.11 -13.93 1.07
CA GLY A 290 1.23 -13.04 1.82
C GLY A 290 1.69 -12.71 3.22
N GLY A 291 2.32 -13.67 3.91
CA GLY A 291 2.78 -13.52 5.29
C GLY A 291 4.27 -13.18 5.44
N SER A 292 5.14 -13.86 4.67
CA SER A 292 6.60 -13.83 4.85
C SER A 292 7.34 -13.93 3.53
N PHE A 293 7.09 -13.03 2.58
CA PHE A 293 7.68 -13.09 1.24
C PHE A 293 9.22 -13.11 1.24
N HIS A 294 9.88 -12.49 2.20
CA HIS A 294 11.35 -12.51 2.32
C HIS A 294 11.89 -13.93 2.59
N LYS A 295 11.17 -14.72 3.42
CA LYS A 295 11.51 -16.12 3.66
C LYS A 295 11.26 -16.94 2.40
N TRP A 296 10.10 -16.74 1.77
CA TRP A 296 9.74 -17.44 0.54
C TRP A 296 10.76 -17.23 -0.57
N VAL A 297 11.21 -15.99 -0.82
CA VAL A 297 12.23 -15.70 -1.85
C VAL A 297 13.56 -16.39 -1.53
N ARG A 298 13.97 -16.44 -0.27
CA ARG A 298 15.19 -17.14 0.14
C ARG A 298 15.07 -18.65 -0.01
N ASP A 299 13.95 -19.21 0.43
CA ASP A 299 13.74 -20.66 0.46
C ASP A 299 13.47 -21.23 -0.94
N GLU A 300 12.85 -20.45 -1.83
CA GLU A 300 12.55 -20.81 -3.23
C GLU A 300 13.58 -20.23 -4.23
N ARG A 301 14.81 -19.93 -3.78
CA ARG A 301 15.87 -19.30 -4.59
C ARG A 301 16.14 -20.06 -5.90
N ASP A 302 16.12 -21.39 -5.88
CA ASP A 302 16.37 -22.22 -7.06
C ASP A 302 15.24 -22.10 -8.08
N LYS A 303 13.99 -22.07 -7.62
CA LYS A 303 12.79 -21.83 -8.45
C LYS A 303 12.80 -20.41 -9.07
N LEU A 304 13.37 -19.45 -8.36
CA LEU A 304 13.53 -18.07 -8.84
C LEU A 304 14.76 -17.88 -9.74
N GLY A 305 15.60 -18.91 -9.90
CA GLY A 305 16.84 -18.86 -10.66
C GLY A 305 17.91 -17.98 -10.01
N LEU A 306 17.90 -17.82 -8.68
CA LEU A 306 18.82 -16.98 -7.91
C LEU A 306 20.05 -17.79 -7.48
N SER A 307 21.03 -17.96 -8.36
CA SER A 307 22.21 -18.77 -8.10
C SER A 307 23.54 -17.99 -8.15
N LYS A 308 23.63 -16.99 -9.00
CA LYS A 308 24.84 -16.18 -9.23
C LYS A 308 24.55 -14.70 -8.97
N THR A 309 25.60 -13.91 -8.73
CA THR A 309 25.49 -12.46 -8.49
C THR A 309 24.65 -11.74 -9.55
N ASP A 310 24.82 -12.08 -10.83
CA ASP A 310 24.07 -11.45 -11.92
C ASP A 310 22.57 -11.77 -11.88
N ASP A 311 22.18 -12.93 -11.33
CA ASP A 311 20.78 -13.29 -11.17
C ASP A 311 20.10 -12.40 -10.11
N PHE A 312 20.80 -12.13 -9.00
CA PHE A 312 20.32 -11.22 -7.95
C PHE A 312 20.25 -9.77 -8.44
N GLU A 313 21.24 -9.33 -9.24
CA GLU A 313 21.18 -8.02 -9.91
C GLU A 313 19.94 -7.91 -10.79
N LEU A 314 19.72 -8.90 -11.69
CA LEU A 314 18.57 -8.92 -12.58
C LEU A 314 17.24 -8.94 -11.79
N PHE A 315 17.19 -9.64 -10.65
CA PHE A 315 16.01 -9.68 -9.81
C PHE A 315 15.68 -8.31 -9.21
N ILE A 316 16.69 -7.56 -8.74
CA ILE A 316 16.55 -6.18 -8.25
C ILE A 316 16.13 -5.24 -9.40
N MET A 317 16.65 -5.42 -10.60
CA MET A 317 16.24 -4.63 -11.76
C MET A 317 14.80 -4.92 -12.18
N LYS A 318 14.36 -6.19 -12.10
CA LYS A 318 12.94 -6.58 -12.29
C LYS A 318 12.07 -5.94 -11.22
N PHE A 319 12.46 -6.01 -9.93
CA PHE A 319 11.77 -5.31 -8.86
C PHE A 319 11.58 -3.83 -9.20
N SER A 320 12.64 -3.14 -9.64
CA SER A 320 12.60 -1.73 -10.02
C SER A 320 11.58 -1.45 -11.14
N LYS A 321 11.63 -2.23 -12.21
CA LYS A 321 10.69 -2.10 -13.36
C LYS A 321 9.24 -2.32 -12.93
N PHE A 322 8.98 -3.41 -12.21
CA PHE A 322 7.63 -3.75 -11.77
C PHE A 322 7.09 -2.77 -10.72
N ALA A 323 7.96 -2.14 -9.91
CA ALA A 323 7.57 -1.05 -9.01
C ALA A 323 7.04 0.16 -9.79
N ASP A 324 7.67 0.53 -10.91
CA ASP A 324 7.18 1.61 -11.77
C ASP A 324 5.82 1.27 -12.41
N VAL A 325 5.66 0.03 -12.86
CA VAL A 325 4.37 -0.43 -13.40
C VAL A 325 3.29 -0.41 -12.32
N TYR A 326 3.60 -0.88 -11.12
CA TYR A 326 2.65 -0.86 -10.00
C TYR A 326 2.24 0.58 -9.63
N ARG A 327 3.18 1.52 -9.61
CA ARG A 327 2.86 2.94 -9.39
C ARG A 327 1.91 3.47 -10.47
N LYS A 328 2.13 3.11 -11.75
CA LYS A 328 1.22 3.49 -12.83
C LYS A 328 -0.18 2.89 -12.65
N ILE A 329 -0.27 1.65 -12.16
CA ILE A 329 -1.55 1.02 -11.80
C ILE A 329 -2.23 1.83 -10.67
N ARG A 330 -1.51 2.19 -9.60
CA ARG A 330 -2.06 2.97 -8.48
C ARG A 330 -2.53 4.37 -8.92
N GLU A 331 -1.76 5.02 -9.79
CA GLU A 331 -2.17 6.28 -10.41
C GLU A 331 -3.49 6.13 -11.19
N ALA A 332 -3.59 5.09 -12.04
CA ALA A 332 -4.78 4.81 -12.83
C ALA A 332 -5.99 4.37 -11.97
N GLU A 333 -5.79 3.75 -10.82
CA GLU A 333 -6.85 3.43 -9.85
C GLU A 333 -7.44 4.67 -9.18
N ASN A 334 -6.63 5.70 -8.98
CA ASN A 334 -7.02 6.92 -8.25
C ASN A 334 -7.40 8.08 -9.18
N THR A 335 -6.90 8.10 -10.41
CA THR A 335 -7.10 9.20 -11.35
C THR A 335 -7.66 8.68 -12.68
N PHE A 336 -8.82 9.20 -13.07
CA PHE A 336 -9.44 8.85 -14.34
C PHE A 336 -8.58 9.35 -15.51
N ALA A 337 -8.26 8.45 -16.42
CA ALA A 337 -7.66 8.75 -17.72
C ALA A 337 -8.26 7.83 -18.77
N GLU A 338 -8.58 8.38 -19.94
CA GLU A 338 -9.25 7.63 -21.02
C GLU A 338 -8.46 6.37 -21.42
N GLU A 339 -7.13 6.48 -21.48
CA GLU A 339 -6.23 5.38 -21.81
C GLU A 339 -6.31 4.21 -20.82
N THR A 340 -6.60 4.46 -19.53
CA THR A 340 -6.62 3.45 -18.47
C THR A 340 -7.96 3.38 -17.72
N LYS A 341 -9.03 3.83 -18.34
CA LYS A 341 -10.35 3.98 -17.71
C LYS A 341 -10.89 2.71 -17.04
N TYR A 342 -10.60 1.53 -17.60
CA TYR A 342 -11.06 0.26 -17.02
C TYR A 342 -10.38 -0.07 -15.69
N ILE A 343 -9.12 0.34 -15.52
CA ILE A 343 -8.42 0.22 -14.23
C ILE A 343 -9.13 1.07 -13.17
N TYR A 344 -9.47 2.31 -13.55
CA TYR A 344 -10.24 3.22 -12.70
C TYR A 344 -11.61 2.65 -12.34
N TYR A 345 -12.37 2.15 -13.31
CA TYR A 345 -13.70 1.57 -13.08
C TYR A 345 -13.68 0.41 -12.08
N ASN A 346 -12.73 -0.50 -12.22
CA ASN A 346 -12.57 -1.63 -11.30
C ASN A 346 -12.21 -1.19 -9.88
N ALA A 347 -11.40 -0.14 -9.74
CA ALA A 347 -11.02 0.42 -8.45
C ALA A 347 -12.22 1.04 -7.71
N GLN A 348 -13.17 1.68 -8.42
CA GLN A 348 -14.36 2.29 -7.81
C GLN A 348 -15.28 1.27 -7.11
N ILE A 349 -15.16 0.01 -7.43
CA ILE A 349 -15.91 -1.08 -6.79
C ILE A 349 -15.05 -1.90 -5.82
N ASN A 350 -13.85 -1.43 -5.49
CA ASN A 350 -12.90 -2.04 -4.53
C ASN A 350 -12.44 -3.45 -4.91
N PHE A 351 -12.09 -3.70 -6.17
CA PHE A 351 -11.51 -4.97 -6.58
C PHE A 351 -10.01 -5.02 -6.26
N THR A 352 -9.66 -5.49 -5.07
CA THR A 352 -8.31 -5.44 -4.49
C THR A 352 -7.28 -6.36 -5.15
N LEU A 353 -7.71 -7.36 -5.93
CA LEU A 353 -6.82 -8.29 -6.65
C LEU A 353 -6.39 -7.75 -8.04
N GLN A 354 -6.85 -6.56 -8.43
CA GLN A 354 -6.54 -5.96 -9.73
C GLN A 354 -5.04 -5.83 -9.98
N PRO A 355 -4.21 -5.27 -9.06
CA PRO A 355 -2.78 -5.10 -9.33
C PRO A 355 -2.06 -6.42 -9.63
N GLN A 356 -2.43 -7.50 -8.94
CA GLN A 356 -1.85 -8.83 -9.18
C GLN A 356 -2.15 -9.32 -10.60
N LEU A 357 -3.40 -9.19 -11.07
CA LEU A 357 -3.78 -9.59 -12.42
C LEU A 357 -3.10 -8.73 -13.48
N LEU A 358 -3.04 -7.41 -13.27
CA LEU A 358 -2.43 -6.47 -14.21
C LEU A 358 -0.92 -6.69 -14.38
N LEU A 359 -0.24 -7.10 -13.31
CA LEU A 359 1.21 -7.39 -13.33
C LEU A 359 1.53 -8.75 -13.98
N ALA A 360 0.57 -9.66 -14.11
CA ALA A 360 0.82 -11.04 -14.54
C ALA A 360 1.36 -11.15 -15.98
N PRO A 361 0.74 -10.53 -17.01
CA PRO A 361 1.15 -10.74 -18.41
C PRO A 361 2.43 -9.99 -18.79
N ILE A 362 2.96 -9.12 -17.90
CA ILE A 362 4.07 -8.22 -18.21
C ILE A 362 5.38 -8.99 -18.20
N CYS A 363 6.18 -8.79 -19.27
CA CYS A 363 7.56 -9.23 -19.35
C CYS A 363 8.51 -8.11 -18.95
N TYR A 364 9.71 -8.47 -18.50
CA TYR A 364 10.73 -7.47 -18.14
C TYR A 364 11.15 -6.61 -19.33
N GLU A 365 11.14 -7.16 -20.52
CA GLU A 365 11.53 -6.54 -21.78
C GLU A 365 10.45 -5.66 -22.41
N ASP A 366 9.20 -5.72 -21.93
CA ASP A 366 8.08 -4.97 -22.48
C ASP A 366 8.34 -3.46 -22.42
N THR A 367 8.02 -2.77 -23.53
CA THR A 367 8.00 -1.30 -23.59
C THR A 367 6.73 -0.74 -22.95
N TRP A 368 6.71 0.54 -22.58
CA TRP A 368 5.54 1.16 -21.96
C TRP A 368 4.25 1.03 -22.79
N PRO A 369 4.23 1.24 -24.10
CA PRO A 369 3.03 1.02 -24.90
C PRO A 369 2.47 -0.41 -24.78
N VAL A 370 3.36 -1.43 -24.83
CA VAL A 370 2.98 -2.84 -24.66
C VAL A 370 2.43 -3.10 -23.26
N ILE A 371 3.05 -2.53 -22.23
CA ILE A 371 2.59 -2.64 -20.84
C ILE A 371 1.17 -2.07 -20.70
N ILE A 372 0.92 -0.87 -21.22
CA ILE A 372 -0.39 -0.21 -21.14
C ILE A 372 -1.45 -1.04 -21.88
N GLU A 373 -1.13 -1.55 -23.07
CA GLU A 373 -2.07 -2.40 -23.83
C GLU A 373 -2.42 -3.67 -23.07
N LYS A 374 -1.42 -4.38 -22.52
CA LYS A 374 -1.63 -5.59 -21.68
C LYS A 374 -2.47 -5.28 -20.45
N MET A 375 -2.19 -4.18 -19.75
CA MET A 375 -2.97 -3.75 -18.59
C MET A 375 -4.43 -3.46 -18.96
N ASN A 376 -4.67 -2.80 -20.09
CA ASN A 376 -6.03 -2.50 -20.55
C ASN A 376 -6.81 -3.76 -20.93
N LEU A 377 -6.19 -4.71 -21.60
CA LEU A 377 -6.83 -6.00 -21.91
C LEU A 377 -7.25 -6.72 -20.62
N VAL A 378 -6.35 -6.82 -19.65
CA VAL A 378 -6.66 -7.47 -18.36
C VAL A 378 -7.70 -6.68 -17.58
N ALA A 379 -7.64 -5.35 -17.55
CA ALA A 379 -8.61 -4.52 -16.84
C ALA A 379 -10.02 -4.68 -17.40
N ARG A 380 -10.16 -4.79 -18.73
CA ARG A 380 -11.45 -5.09 -19.39
C ARG A 380 -11.96 -6.49 -19.04
N PHE A 381 -11.07 -7.47 -18.95
CA PHE A 381 -11.45 -8.81 -18.48
C PHE A 381 -11.94 -8.79 -17.03
N ILE A 382 -11.28 -8.04 -16.15
CA ILE A 382 -11.71 -7.87 -14.74
C ILE A 382 -13.11 -7.25 -14.69
N ASP A 383 -13.37 -6.20 -15.46
CA ASP A 383 -14.65 -5.52 -15.54
C ASP A 383 -15.78 -6.48 -15.98
N LEU A 384 -15.51 -7.30 -17.02
CA LEU A 384 -16.42 -8.36 -17.47
C LEU A 384 -16.63 -9.44 -16.40
N LEU A 385 -15.57 -9.92 -15.79
CA LEU A 385 -15.61 -10.92 -14.71
C LEU A 385 -16.49 -10.47 -13.54
N ILE A 386 -16.31 -9.21 -13.11
CA ILE A 386 -17.08 -8.64 -12.00
C ILE A 386 -18.56 -8.58 -12.39
N THR A 387 -18.86 -8.05 -13.58
CA THR A 387 -20.23 -7.93 -14.08
C THR A 387 -20.90 -9.29 -14.19
N ALA A 388 -20.23 -10.29 -14.78
CA ALA A 388 -20.73 -11.65 -14.92
C ALA A 388 -21.04 -12.30 -13.56
N ARG A 389 -20.18 -12.07 -12.54
CA ARG A 389 -20.40 -12.64 -11.20
C ARG A 389 -21.55 -11.95 -10.48
N VAL A 390 -21.57 -10.62 -10.49
CA VAL A 390 -22.56 -9.83 -9.73
C VAL A 390 -23.97 -10.00 -10.29
N THR A 391 -24.14 -10.04 -11.60
CA THR A 391 -25.45 -10.30 -12.22
C THR A 391 -25.98 -11.70 -11.90
N ASN A 392 -25.10 -12.64 -11.57
CA ASN A 392 -25.44 -13.98 -11.07
C ASN A 392 -25.39 -14.08 -9.51
N TYR A 393 -25.43 -12.97 -8.77
CA TYR A 393 -25.39 -12.92 -7.30
C TYR A 393 -24.18 -13.63 -6.67
N ARG A 394 -23.04 -13.68 -7.40
CA ARG A 394 -21.79 -14.27 -6.89
C ARG A 394 -20.87 -13.17 -6.38
N SER A 395 -20.38 -13.33 -5.14
CA SER A 395 -19.44 -12.37 -4.56
C SER A 395 -18.13 -12.28 -5.34
N VAL A 396 -17.55 -11.07 -5.34
CA VAL A 396 -16.22 -10.74 -5.84
C VAL A 396 -15.25 -10.38 -4.73
N ASP A 397 -15.60 -10.69 -3.47
CA ASP A 397 -14.74 -10.45 -2.31
C ASP A 397 -13.48 -11.31 -2.38
N TYR A 398 -12.38 -10.79 -1.85
CA TYR A 398 -11.06 -11.42 -1.88
C TYR A 398 -11.09 -12.92 -1.50
N SER A 399 -11.74 -13.26 -0.39
CA SER A 399 -11.83 -14.63 0.12
C SER A 399 -12.51 -15.60 -0.84
N THR A 400 -13.52 -15.11 -1.56
CA THR A 400 -14.34 -15.93 -2.48
C THR A 400 -13.67 -16.12 -3.84
N ILE A 401 -12.97 -15.09 -4.36
CA ILE A 401 -12.50 -15.10 -5.74
C ILE A 401 -10.99 -15.37 -5.88
N LYS A 402 -10.21 -15.32 -4.80
CA LYS A 402 -8.74 -15.41 -4.83
C LYS A 402 -8.20 -16.63 -5.59
N ASN A 403 -8.82 -17.80 -5.42
CA ASN A 403 -8.37 -19.03 -6.09
C ASN A 403 -8.62 -18.98 -7.60
N TYR A 404 -9.77 -18.45 -8.03
CA TYR A 404 -10.05 -18.22 -9.44
C TYR A 404 -9.07 -17.21 -10.04
N VAL A 405 -8.88 -16.06 -9.37
CA VAL A 405 -7.93 -15.02 -9.79
C VAL A 405 -6.50 -15.56 -9.86
N PHE A 406 -6.09 -16.39 -8.90
CA PHE A 406 -4.78 -17.04 -8.94
C PHE A 406 -4.59 -17.92 -10.18
N ASN A 407 -5.60 -18.72 -10.54
CA ASN A 407 -5.55 -19.56 -11.74
C ASN A 407 -5.49 -18.72 -13.02
N VAL A 408 -6.27 -17.64 -13.11
CA VAL A 408 -6.20 -16.69 -14.24
C VAL A 408 -4.81 -16.05 -14.28
N THR A 409 -4.27 -15.57 -13.13
CA THR A 409 -2.93 -15.00 -13.01
C THR A 409 -1.86 -15.92 -13.60
N LYS A 410 -1.88 -17.21 -13.24
CA LYS A 410 -0.96 -18.20 -13.80
C LYS A 410 -1.14 -18.38 -15.30
N ASN A 411 -2.38 -18.45 -15.75
CA ASN A 411 -2.70 -18.68 -17.15
C ASN A 411 -2.21 -17.55 -18.06
N ILE A 412 -2.32 -16.28 -17.62
CA ILE A 412 -1.94 -15.12 -18.43
C ILE A 412 -0.50 -14.63 -18.18
N ARG A 413 0.29 -15.33 -17.38
CA ARG A 413 1.63 -14.89 -16.98
C ARG A 413 2.57 -14.80 -18.17
N ARG A 414 3.26 -13.64 -18.29
CA ARG A 414 4.32 -13.36 -19.27
C ARG A 414 3.93 -13.69 -20.71
N CYS A 415 2.70 -13.35 -21.10
CA CYS A 415 2.21 -13.56 -22.45
C CYS A 415 2.60 -12.42 -23.40
N SER A 416 2.75 -12.71 -24.68
CA SER A 416 2.62 -11.72 -25.75
C SER A 416 1.19 -11.14 -25.78
N ILE A 417 0.97 -10.07 -26.52
CA ILE A 417 -0.38 -9.47 -26.67
C ILE A 417 -1.35 -10.48 -27.29
N ASP A 418 -0.95 -11.17 -28.36
CA ASP A 418 -1.81 -12.13 -29.06
C ASP A 418 -2.14 -13.34 -28.17
N GLU A 419 -1.15 -13.90 -27.45
CA GLU A 419 -1.39 -14.96 -26.49
C GLU A 419 -2.31 -14.49 -25.36
N LEU A 420 -2.13 -13.25 -24.87
CA LEU A 420 -2.98 -12.67 -23.82
C LEU A 420 -4.42 -12.56 -24.29
N LYS A 421 -4.67 -12.02 -25.50
CA LYS A 421 -6.01 -11.95 -26.09
C LYS A 421 -6.65 -13.33 -26.18
N ALA A 422 -5.95 -14.31 -26.74
CA ALA A 422 -6.46 -15.68 -26.86
C ALA A 422 -6.81 -16.30 -25.51
N ARG A 423 -5.95 -16.12 -24.50
CA ARG A 423 -6.17 -16.66 -23.15
C ARG A 423 -7.31 -15.95 -22.42
N LEU A 424 -7.41 -14.61 -22.54
CA LEU A 424 -8.52 -13.85 -21.95
C LEU A 424 -9.85 -14.18 -22.65
N LYS A 425 -9.86 -14.39 -23.98
CA LYS A 425 -11.05 -14.86 -24.72
C LYS A 425 -11.52 -16.20 -24.18
N ALA A 426 -10.62 -17.19 -24.06
CA ALA A 426 -10.93 -18.49 -23.50
C ALA A 426 -11.45 -18.41 -22.06
N GLN A 427 -10.91 -17.50 -21.21
CA GLN A 427 -11.43 -17.27 -19.87
C GLN A 427 -12.81 -16.61 -19.90
N SER A 428 -13.05 -15.63 -20.80
CA SER A 428 -14.35 -14.97 -20.93
C SER A 428 -15.46 -15.91 -21.41
N ASP A 429 -15.14 -16.83 -22.34
CA ASP A 429 -16.09 -17.82 -22.85
C ASP A 429 -16.51 -18.83 -21.74
N ASN A 430 -15.68 -19.04 -20.73
CA ASN A 430 -15.98 -19.87 -19.57
C ASN A 430 -16.73 -19.13 -18.45
N LEU A 431 -16.94 -17.82 -18.57
CA LEU A 431 -17.77 -17.08 -17.62
C LEU A 431 -19.24 -17.41 -17.87
N ALA A 432 -20.01 -17.63 -16.80
CA ALA A 432 -21.45 -17.73 -16.90
C ALA A 432 -22.05 -16.34 -17.15
N TYR A 433 -21.72 -15.72 -18.29
CA TYR A 433 -22.13 -14.37 -18.66
C TYR A 433 -23.26 -14.43 -19.69
N ASP A 434 -24.49 -14.37 -19.20
CA ASP A 434 -25.70 -14.28 -19.99
C ASP A 434 -26.59 -13.15 -19.43
N PRO A 435 -26.43 -11.92 -19.91
CA PRO A 435 -27.25 -10.79 -19.48
C PRO A 435 -28.75 -10.98 -19.71
N ALA A 436 -29.14 -11.72 -20.76
CA ALA A 436 -30.55 -11.95 -21.07
C ALA A 436 -31.24 -12.82 -20.00
N ALA A 437 -30.52 -13.79 -19.45
CA ALA A 437 -31.02 -14.60 -18.34
C ALA A 437 -30.86 -13.92 -16.97
N ALA A 438 -29.77 -13.17 -16.76
CA ALA A 438 -29.40 -12.66 -15.43
C ALA A 438 -30.11 -11.33 -15.08
N LEU A 439 -30.23 -10.38 -16.01
CA LEU A 439 -30.75 -9.04 -15.71
C LEU A 439 -32.24 -9.03 -15.32
N PRO A 440 -33.12 -9.89 -15.86
CA PRO A 440 -34.50 -9.99 -15.38
C PRO A 440 -34.62 -10.32 -13.87
N GLU A 441 -33.62 -11.01 -13.32
CA GLU A 441 -33.57 -11.38 -11.91
C GLU A 441 -32.75 -10.43 -11.03
N LEU A 442 -32.01 -9.48 -11.62
CA LEU A 442 -31.16 -8.54 -10.86
C LEU A 442 -32.01 -7.54 -10.10
N ARG A 443 -31.83 -7.50 -8.76
CA ARG A 443 -32.56 -6.65 -7.83
C ARG A 443 -31.62 -5.81 -6.97
N LEU A 444 -32.06 -4.60 -6.66
CA LEU A 444 -31.39 -3.72 -5.71
C LEU A 444 -31.53 -4.29 -4.28
N ASN A 445 -30.39 -4.54 -3.64
CA ASN A 445 -30.29 -4.91 -2.24
C ASN A 445 -28.93 -4.47 -1.68
N SER A 446 -28.62 -4.79 -0.42
CA SER A 446 -27.36 -4.40 0.22
C SER A 446 -26.11 -4.91 -0.51
N PHE A 447 -26.16 -6.12 -1.07
CA PHE A 447 -25.07 -6.70 -1.84
C PHE A 447 -24.90 -6.03 -3.21
N THR A 448 -25.99 -5.84 -3.96
CA THR A 448 -25.94 -5.38 -5.36
C THR A 448 -25.82 -3.86 -5.50
N LYS A 449 -26.15 -3.08 -4.47
CA LYS A 449 -26.28 -1.62 -4.53
C LYS A 449 -25.11 -0.91 -5.19
N LYS A 450 -23.87 -1.19 -4.74
CA LYS A 450 -22.67 -0.55 -5.29
C LYS A 450 -22.43 -0.93 -6.76
N TYR A 451 -22.72 -2.16 -7.12
CA TYR A 451 -22.53 -2.66 -8.48
C TYR A 451 -23.59 -2.15 -9.44
N ILE A 452 -24.87 -2.11 -9.02
CA ILE A 452 -25.96 -1.51 -9.80
C ILE A 452 -25.67 -0.02 -10.04
N LYS A 453 -25.20 0.72 -9.02
CA LYS A 453 -24.78 2.11 -9.20
C LYS A 453 -23.68 2.22 -10.26
N ASN A 454 -22.66 1.39 -10.18
CA ASN A 454 -21.57 1.35 -11.15
C ASN A 454 -22.09 0.98 -12.57
N MET A 455 -22.95 -0.02 -12.70
CA MET A 455 -23.50 -0.43 -13.99
C MET A 455 -24.34 0.70 -14.63
N LEU A 456 -25.20 1.37 -13.85
CA LEU A 456 -25.96 2.53 -14.33
C LEU A 456 -25.03 3.68 -14.74
N ALA A 457 -23.99 3.97 -13.97
CA ALA A 457 -23.00 5.01 -14.27
C ALA A 457 -22.21 4.68 -15.56
N ARG A 458 -21.82 3.41 -15.74
CA ARG A 458 -21.12 2.94 -16.94
C ARG A 458 -21.99 2.99 -18.18
N ILE A 459 -23.25 2.53 -18.09
CA ILE A 459 -24.21 2.58 -19.18
C ILE A 459 -24.48 4.03 -19.59
N THR A 460 -24.75 4.90 -18.62
CA THR A 460 -25.00 6.32 -18.88
C THR A 460 -23.79 6.98 -19.54
N GLY A 461 -22.58 6.80 -18.96
CA GLY A 461 -21.35 7.35 -19.54
C GLY A 461 -21.05 6.82 -20.96
N TYR A 462 -21.35 5.55 -21.23
CA TYR A 462 -21.22 4.99 -22.58
C TYR A 462 -22.18 5.66 -23.57
N ILE A 463 -23.44 5.88 -23.18
CA ILE A 463 -24.41 6.59 -24.05
C ILE A 463 -23.94 8.02 -24.31
N GLU A 464 -23.43 8.72 -23.31
CA GLU A 464 -22.86 10.07 -23.44
C GLU A 464 -21.72 10.08 -24.45
N GLU A 465 -20.74 9.17 -24.35
CA GLU A 465 -19.63 9.04 -25.31
C GLU A 465 -20.15 8.80 -26.75
N GLN A 466 -21.12 7.89 -26.91
CA GLN A 466 -21.69 7.58 -28.21
C GLN A 466 -22.51 8.76 -28.84
N THR A 467 -22.99 9.64 -27.97
CA THR A 467 -23.72 10.85 -28.41
C THR A 467 -22.81 12.07 -28.53
N GLY A 468 -21.49 11.90 -28.31
CA GLY A 468 -20.48 12.94 -28.48
C GLY A 468 -20.40 13.92 -27.31
N VAL A 469 -20.83 13.49 -26.12
CA VAL A 469 -20.65 14.18 -24.84
C VAL A 469 -19.59 13.44 -24.06
N ALA A 470 -18.75 14.14 -23.33
CA ALA A 470 -17.78 13.49 -22.43
C ALA A 470 -18.51 12.70 -21.34
N SER A 471 -18.02 11.50 -21.04
CA SER A 471 -18.60 10.66 -19.99
C SER A 471 -18.53 11.35 -18.63
N ASN A 472 -19.66 11.40 -17.95
CA ASN A 472 -19.78 11.96 -16.61
C ASN A 472 -19.62 10.90 -15.49
N TYR A 473 -19.09 9.72 -15.83
CA TYR A 473 -18.94 8.58 -14.91
C TYR A 473 -18.33 8.95 -13.56
N CYS A 474 -17.28 9.77 -13.57
CA CYS A 474 -16.60 10.19 -12.33
C CYS A 474 -17.56 10.89 -11.35
N ASN A 475 -18.43 11.76 -11.86
CA ASN A 475 -19.43 12.44 -11.04
C ASN A 475 -20.53 11.48 -10.56
N TYR A 476 -20.97 10.53 -11.41
CA TYR A 476 -21.97 9.53 -11.00
C TYR A 476 -21.47 8.67 -9.84
N MET A 477 -20.19 8.35 -9.79
CA MET A 477 -19.59 7.54 -8.73
C MET A 477 -19.10 8.36 -7.52
N ASN A 478 -18.87 9.65 -7.67
CA ASN A 478 -18.33 10.50 -6.59
C ASN A 478 -19.36 10.70 -5.47
N THR A 479 -19.04 10.17 -4.28
CA THR A 479 -19.86 10.30 -3.07
C THR A 479 -19.44 11.46 -2.15
N GLN A 480 -18.34 12.15 -2.45
CA GLN A 480 -17.77 13.21 -1.62
C GLN A 480 -18.31 14.61 -1.95
N THR A 481 -19.19 14.73 -2.95
CA THR A 481 -19.81 15.99 -3.31
C THR A 481 -20.97 16.33 -2.37
N LYS A 482 -21.37 17.61 -2.31
CA LYS A 482 -22.54 18.07 -1.52
C LYS A 482 -23.85 17.45 -2.04
N ASN A 483 -23.94 17.18 -3.32
CA ASN A 483 -25.14 16.65 -3.99
C ASN A 483 -24.78 15.45 -4.89
N PRO A 484 -24.39 14.27 -4.30
CA PRO A 484 -23.98 13.10 -5.09
C PRO A 484 -25.15 12.52 -5.86
N PHE A 485 -24.84 11.76 -6.92
CA PHE A 485 -25.82 10.91 -7.57
C PHE A 485 -26.14 9.68 -6.70
N GLU A 486 -27.42 9.36 -6.59
CA GLU A 486 -27.94 8.19 -5.89
C GLU A 486 -28.81 7.35 -6.83
N ILE A 487 -29.06 6.10 -6.46
CA ILE A 487 -30.03 5.25 -7.16
C ILE A 487 -31.42 5.74 -6.81
N GLU A 488 -32.17 6.10 -7.83
CA GLU A 488 -33.60 6.47 -7.76
C GLU A 488 -34.47 5.30 -8.21
N HIS A 489 -35.58 5.08 -7.52
CA HIS A 489 -36.64 4.19 -7.94
C HIS A 489 -37.69 4.95 -8.75
N ILE A 490 -37.88 4.56 -10.00
CA ILE A 490 -38.90 5.19 -10.88
C ILE A 490 -40.29 5.01 -10.26
N ILE A 491 -40.60 3.83 -9.73
CA ILE A 491 -41.85 3.55 -9.01
C ILE A 491 -41.74 4.02 -7.57
N THR A 492 -42.72 4.84 -7.13
CA THR A 492 -42.84 5.34 -5.77
C THR A 492 -43.23 4.21 -4.80
N ASP A 493 -42.83 4.32 -3.52
CA ASP A 493 -43.04 3.27 -2.51
C ASP A 493 -44.48 3.31 -1.89
N HIS A 494 -45.49 3.24 -2.77
CA HIS A 494 -46.90 3.28 -2.43
C HIS A 494 -47.61 2.11 -3.11
N TYR A 495 -47.53 0.90 -2.50
CA TYR A 495 -48.17 -0.31 -3.03
C TYR A 495 -49.69 -0.11 -3.30
N GLU A 496 -50.36 0.69 -2.48
CA GLU A 496 -51.80 1.00 -2.60
C GLU A 496 -52.19 1.64 -3.96
N TRP A 497 -51.22 2.25 -4.66
CA TRP A 497 -51.45 2.81 -6.01
C TRP A 497 -51.36 1.79 -7.14
N PHE A 498 -50.86 0.59 -6.82
CA PHE A 498 -50.51 -0.44 -7.80
C PHE A 498 -51.19 -1.80 -7.52
N THR A 499 -52.20 -1.85 -6.67
CA THR A 499 -52.89 -3.09 -6.28
C THR A 499 -53.57 -3.82 -7.43
N SER A 500 -53.89 -3.13 -8.55
CA SER A 500 -54.40 -3.74 -9.79
C SER A 500 -53.32 -4.44 -10.63
N GLU A 501 -52.04 -4.15 -10.39
CA GLU A 501 -50.91 -4.61 -11.21
C GLU A 501 -50.07 -5.67 -10.50
N TYR A 502 -49.95 -5.57 -9.17
CA TYR A 502 -49.17 -6.50 -8.34
C TYR A 502 -50.10 -7.24 -7.37
N SER A 503 -49.89 -8.56 -7.25
CA SER A 503 -50.72 -9.44 -6.44
C SER A 503 -50.62 -9.17 -4.92
N ASP A 504 -49.42 -8.74 -4.49
CA ASP A 504 -49.13 -8.44 -3.09
C ASP A 504 -47.95 -7.47 -2.96
N GLN A 505 -47.67 -7.03 -1.73
CA GLN A 505 -46.61 -6.08 -1.41
C GLN A 505 -45.19 -6.63 -1.68
N GLU A 506 -44.99 -7.93 -1.59
CA GLU A 506 -43.71 -8.56 -1.83
C GLU A 506 -43.40 -8.61 -3.35
N GLU A 507 -44.41 -8.91 -4.17
CA GLU A 507 -44.27 -8.80 -5.62
C GLU A 507 -43.97 -7.36 -6.03
N PHE A 508 -44.72 -6.39 -5.47
CA PHE A 508 -44.47 -4.96 -5.72
C PHE A 508 -43.04 -4.56 -5.37
N LYS A 509 -42.53 -4.88 -4.19
CA LYS A 509 -41.16 -4.58 -3.77
C LYS A 509 -40.15 -5.24 -4.68
N ARG A 510 -40.38 -6.49 -5.10
CA ARG A 510 -39.48 -7.20 -6.03
C ARG A 510 -39.37 -6.49 -7.37
N TRP A 511 -40.48 -6.03 -7.95
CA TRP A 511 -40.50 -5.30 -9.20
C TRP A 511 -39.92 -3.89 -9.07
N ARG A 512 -40.26 -3.17 -8.01
CA ARG A 512 -39.73 -1.85 -7.69
C ARG A 512 -38.20 -1.86 -7.59
N ASN A 513 -37.61 -2.91 -7.02
CA ASN A 513 -36.18 -3.09 -6.88
C ASN A 513 -35.52 -3.72 -8.13
N SER A 514 -36.27 -3.99 -9.19
CA SER A 514 -35.75 -4.52 -10.44
C SER A 514 -34.80 -3.54 -11.12
N PHE A 515 -33.75 -4.04 -11.77
CA PHE A 515 -32.76 -3.19 -12.46
C PHE A 515 -33.40 -2.26 -13.48
N GLY A 516 -34.47 -2.70 -14.18
CA GLY A 516 -35.26 -1.88 -15.11
C GLY A 516 -36.03 -0.72 -14.46
N ALA A 517 -36.28 -0.77 -13.16
CA ALA A 517 -36.99 0.26 -12.40
C ALA A 517 -36.06 1.31 -11.76
N LEU A 518 -34.75 1.27 -12.07
CA LEU A 518 -33.74 2.09 -11.43
C LEU A 518 -33.06 3.04 -12.40
N LEU A 519 -32.60 4.18 -11.88
CA LEU A 519 -31.79 5.16 -12.59
C LEU A 519 -30.90 5.95 -11.62
N LEU A 520 -30.05 6.86 -12.14
CA LEU A 520 -29.21 7.75 -11.33
C LEU A 520 -29.80 9.17 -11.35
N LEU A 521 -29.94 9.72 -10.15
CA LEU A 521 -30.45 11.07 -9.96
C LEU A 521 -29.70 11.77 -8.83
N HIS A 522 -29.56 13.08 -8.91
CA HIS A 522 -28.97 13.86 -7.81
C HIS A 522 -29.77 13.70 -6.53
N LYS A 523 -29.07 13.55 -5.40
CA LYS A 523 -29.64 13.33 -4.05
C LYS A 523 -30.74 14.34 -3.71
N SER A 524 -30.53 15.62 -3.99
CA SER A 524 -31.49 16.68 -3.69
C SER A 524 -32.81 16.51 -4.45
N ILE A 525 -32.73 16.14 -5.74
CA ILE A 525 -33.92 15.87 -6.58
C ILE A 525 -34.57 14.58 -6.11
N ASN A 526 -33.80 13.51 -5.93
CA ASN A 526 -34.28 12.22 -5.46
C ASN A 526 -35.08 12.36 -4.15
N ALA A 527 -34.54 13.08 -3.17
CA ALA A 527 -35.22 13.36 -1.90
C ALA A 527 -36.52 14.14 -2.07
N SER A 528 -36.62 15.03 -3.08
CA SER A 528 -37.86 15.81 -3.35
C SER A 528 -38.97 15.01 -4.02
N LEU A 529 -38.65 13.80 -4.53
CA LEU A 529 -39.57 12.97 -5.31
C LEU A 529 -40.21 11.81 -4.53
N ASN A 530 -39.89 11.63 -3.23
CA ASN A 530 -40.24 10.46 -2.43
C ASN A 530 -41.70 10.00 -2.57
N ASP A 531 -42.66 10.91 -2.48
CA ASP A 531 -44.10 10.62 -2.50
C ASP A 531 -44.77 11.09 -3.80
N SER A 532 -43.99 11.27 -4.87
CA SER A 532 -44.53 11.82 -6.11
C SER A 532 -44.98 10.72 -7.08
N LYS A 533 -46.08 10.99 -7.80
CA LYS A 533 -46.53 10.16 -8.91
C LYS A 533 -45.57 10.25 -10.12
N TYR A 534 -45.62 9.27 -10.99
CA TYR A 534 -44.73 9.12 -12.13
C TYR A 534 -44.73 10.33 -13.06
N ASP A 535 -45.89 10.91 -13.38
CA ASP A 535 -46.01 12.10 -14.23
C ASP A 535 -45.23 13.30 -13.69
N TYR A 536 -45.27 13.55 -12.39
CA TYR A 536 -44.46 14.57 -11.74
C TYR A 536 -42.98 14.22 -11.74
N LYS A 537 -42.62 12.97 -11.41
CA LYS A 537 -41.21 12.48 -11.50
C LYS A 537 -40.64 12.67 -12.90
N LEU A 538 -41.41 12.28 -13.92
CA LEU A 538 -41.01 12.41 -15.31
C LEU A 538 -40.68 13.86 -15.70
N SER A 539 -41.49 14.83 -15.21
CA SER A 539 -41.21 16.26 -15.44
C SER A 539 -39.88 16.71 -14.89
N LYS A 540 -39.42 16.11 -13.76
CA LYS A 540 -38.12 16.38 -13.13
C LYS A 540 -36.98 15.64 -13.82
N TYR A 541 -37.21 14.42 -14.29
CA TYR A 541 -36.23 13.66 -15.06
C TYR A 541 -35.84 14.35 -16.38
N CYS A 542 -36.77 15.10 -16.96
CA CYS A 542 -36.60 15.84 -18.22
C CYS A 542 -36.11 17.30 -18.01
N SER A 543 -35.81 17.76 -16.80
CA SER A 543 -35.54 19.16 -16.49
C SER A 543 -34.07 19.64 -16.65
N ASN A 544 -33.24 19.00 -17.48
CA ASN A 544 -31.82 19.30 -17.75
C ASN A 544 -30.87 19.15 -16.53
N GLU A 545 -31.33 18.64 -15.40
CA GLU A 545 -30.51 18.33 -14.23
C GLU A 545 -30.19 16.82 -14.13
N GLY A 546 -30.66 16.06 -15.10
CA GLY A 546 -30.48 14.62 -15.20
C GLY A 546 -29.30 14.23 -16.08
N ASN A 547 -29.35 13.02 -16.55
CA ASN A 547 -28.44 12.46 -17.54
C ASN A 547 -29.25 11.87 -18.70
N ILE A 548 -28.61 11.67 -19.83
CA ILE A 548 -29.28 11.23 -21.08
C ILE A 548 -30.09 9.92 -20.88
N TYR A 549 -29.60 8.98 -20.02
CA TYR A 549 -30.33 7.75 -19.75
C TYR A 549 -31.60 7.98 -18.93
N THR A 550 -31.57 8.93 -17.97
CA THR A 550 -32.73 9.36 -17.19
C THR A 550 -33.72 10.16 -18.07
N GLU A 551 -33.21 11.13 -18.83
CA GLU A 551 -34.02 11.97 -19.74
C GLU A 551 -34.71 11.17 -20.84
N SER A 552 -34.16 10.00 -21.23
CA SER A 552 -34.75 9.12 -22.25
C SER A 552 -36.11 8.52 -21.88
N LEU A 553 -36.55 8.69 -20.60
CA LEU A 553 -37.91 8.35 -20.20
C LEU A 553 -38.97 9.31 -20.79
N GLY A 554 -38.57 10.52 -21.22
CA GLY A 554 -39.45 11.52 -21.79
C GLY A 554 -39.17 11.83 -23.25
N ASP A 555 -40.14 12.42 -23.93
CA ASP A 555 -40.09 12.76 -25.36
C ASP A 555 -38.97 13.74 -25.73
N GLN A 556 -38.58 14.62 -24.81
CA GLN A 556 -37.60 15.69 -25.06
C GLN A 556 -36.23 15.16 -25.45
N ALA A 557 -35.76 14.05 -24.88
CA ALA A 557 -34.48 13.42 -25.21
C ALA A 557 -34.37 13.06 -26.70
N TYR A 558 -35.51 12.84 -27.38
CA TYR A 558 -35.57 12.45 -28.79
C TYR A 558 -35.78 13.62 -29.75
N GLN A 559 -36.26 14.79 -29.27
CA GLN A 559 -36.68 15.88 -30.18
C GLN A 559 -35.47 16.60 -30.80
N ASN A 560 -34.48 16.98 -30.06
CA ASN A 560 -33.36 17.82 -30.48
C ASN A 560 -31.98 17.13 -30.36
N ASN A 561 -31.95 15.80 -30.36
CA ASN A 561 -30.72 15.02 -30.22
C ASN A 561 -30.50 14.05 -31.38
N PRO A 562 -30.03 14.54 -32.54
CA PRO A 562 -29.83 13.69 -33.73
C PRO A 562 -28.76 12.60 -33.50
N LYS A 563 -27.74 12.86 -32.68
CA LYS A 563 -26.71 11.86 -32.36
C LYS A 563 -27.29 10.72 -31.52
N PHE A 564 -28.14 11.01 -30.54
CA PHE A 564 -28.83 9.99 -29.77
C PHE A 564 -29.76 9.14 -30.61
N LYS A 565 -30.53 9.76 -31.51
CA LYS A 565 -31.37 9.03 -32.49
C LYS A 565 -30.55 8.12 -33.40
N LYS A 566 -29.40 8.63 -33.89
CA LYS A 566 -28.47 7.84 -34.69
C LYS A 566 -27.91 6.65 -33.90
N PHE A 567 -27.46 6.87 -32.68
CA PHE A 567 -26.96 5.80 -31.79
C PHE A 567 -28.01 4.69 -31.57
N ILE A 568 -29.28 5.07 -31.33
CA ILE A 568 -30.41 4.14 -31.20
C ILE A 568 -30.58 3.31 -32.47
N ALA A 569 -30.62 3.98 -33.63
CA ALA A 569 -30.85 3.33 -34.91
C ALA A 569 -29.69 2.40 -35.32
N ASP A 570 -28.46 2.86 -35.18
CA ASP A 570 -27.26 2.09 -35.56
C ASP A 570 -27.11 0.79 -34.75
N ASN A 571 -27.63 0.75 -33.53
CA ASN A 571 -27.52 -0.40 -32.61
C ASN A 571 -28.86 -1.14 -32.39
N GLY A 572 -29.95 -0.72 -33.04
CA GLY A 572 -31.28 -1.34 -32.88
C GLY A 572 -31.80 -1.32 -31.44
N LEU A 573 -31.55 -0.22 -30.70
CA LEU A 573 -31.88 -0.12 -29.28
C LEU A 573 -33.34 0.20 -29.02
N GLY A 574 -33.94 -0.45 -28.02
CA GLY A 574 -35.35 -0.29 -27.66
C GLY A 574 -35.68 0.97 -26.83
N PHE A 575 -34.97 2.08 -27.03
CA PHE A 575 -35.27 3.34 -26.37
C PHE A 575 -36.60 3.93 -26.88
N LYS A 576 -37.43 4.32 -25.94
CA LYS A 576 -38.69 5.07 -26.21
C LYS A 576 -39.10 5.87 -24.97
N PRO A 577 -39.91 6.92 -25.11
CA PRO A 577 -40.53 7.59 -23.99
C PRO A 577 -41.64 6.74 -23.37
N TYR A 578 -41.90 6.96 -22.07
CA TYR A 578 -42.91 6.25 -21.30
C TYR A 578 -43.89 7.25 -20.69
N ALA A 579 -45.16 7.23 -21.10
CA ALA A 579 -46.22 8.07 -20.54
C ALA A 579 -46.70 7.57 -19.16
N GLN A 580 -46.54 6.27 -18.89
CA GLN A 580 -46.84 5.61 -17.63
C GLN A 580 -45.70 4.67 -17.29
N PHE A 581 -45.61 4.21 -16.02
CA PHE A 581 -44.52 3.33 -15.63
C PHE A 581 -45.01 2.26 -14.62
N GLY A 582 -44.98 1.01 -15.06
CA GLY A 582 -45.37 -0.15 -14.28
C GLY A 582 -44.59 -1.39 -14.72
N LYS A 583 -45.18 -2.56 -14.51
CA LYS A 583 -44.54 -3.87 -14.73
C LYS A 583 -44.16 -4.10 -16.20
N ALA A 584 -44.99 -3.63 -17.13
CA ALA A 584 -44.74 -3.76 -18.54
C ALA A 584 -43.53 -2.92 -18.98
N GLU A 585 -43.46 -1.67 -18.55
CA GLU A 585 -42.40 -0.73 -18.90
C GLU A 585 -41.06 -1.15 -18.23
N ILE A 586 -41.09 -1.72 -17.01
CA ILE A 586 -39.92 -2.32 -16.40
C ILE A 586 -39.39 -3.47 -17.25
N THR A 587 -40.26 -4.34 -17.74
CA THR A 587 -39.85 -5.48 -18.58
C THR A 587 -39.19 -5.02 -19.87
N GLU A 588 -39.75 -4.02 -20.54
CA GLU A 588 -39.14 -3.42 -21.74
C GLU A 588 -37.79 -2.76 -21.44
N ARG A 589 -37.69 -2.05 -20.34
CA ARG A 589 -36.39 -1.46 -19.92
C ARG A 589 -35.35 -2.51 -19.59
N ILE A 590 -35.73 -3.66 -19.02
CA ILE A 590 -34.79 -4.78 -18.82
C ILE A 590 -34.26 -5.26 -20.17
N GLN A 591 -35.11 -5.37 -21.21
CA GLN A 591 -34.68 -5.74 -22.58
C GLN A 591 -33.70 -4.71 -23.15
N LEU A 592 -33.99 -3.41 -23.00
CA LEU A 592 -33.06 -2.34 -23.36
C LEU A 592 -31.75 -2.44 -22.59
N LEU A 593 -31.80 -2.70 -21.29
CA LEU A 593 -30.60 -2.86 -20.46
C LEU A 593 -29.77 -4.08 -20.89
N VAL A 594 -30.38 -5.19 -21.31
CA VAL A 594 -29.68 -6.35 -21.91
C VAL A 594 -28.90 -5.91 -23.13
N GLN A 595 -29.51 -5.13 -24.01
CA GLN A 595 -28.86 -4.61 -25.23
C GLN A 595 -27.65 -3.70 -24.84
N LEU A 596 -27.85 -2.76 -23.93
CA LEU A 596 -26.80 -1.82 -23.49
C LEU A 596 -25.66 -2.53 -22.75
N VAL A 597 -25.97 -3.50 -21.88
CA VAL A 597 -24.98 -4.30 -21.17
C VAL A 597 -24.11 -5.10 -22.15
N ASN A 598 -24.69 -5.67 -23.19
CA ASN A 598 -23.94 -6.36 -24.24
C ASN A 598 -23.01 -5.42 -25.04
N LEU A 599 -23.38 -4.14 -25.22
CA LEU A 599 -22.50 -3.16 -25.85
C LEU A 599 -21.35 -2.71 -24.93
N VAL A 600 -21.64 -2.47 -23.65
CA VAL A 600 -20.65 -1.96 -22.69
C VAL A 600 -19.66 -3.05 -22.26
N TRP A 601 -20.14 -4.28 -22.03
CA TRP A 601 -19.33 -5.43 -21.59
C TRP A 601 -19.24 -6.49 -22.67
N ASN A 602 -18.74 -6.10 -23.85
CA ASN A 602 -18.59 -6.98 -24.99
C ASN A 602 -17.31 -7.84 -24.87
N ALA A 603 -17.46 -9.18 -24.86
CA ALA A 603 -16.34 -10.13 -24.83
C ALA A 603 -15.59 -10.26 -26.18
N GLU A 604 -16.18 -9.81 -27.29
CA GLU A 604 -15.53 -9.88 -28.62
C GLU A 604 -14.29 -9.00 -28.73
N ILE A 605 -14.07 -8.11 -27.79
CA ILE A 605 -12.87 -7.27 -27.73
C ILE A 605 -11.56 -8.07 -27.56
N PHE A 606 -11.67 -9.33 -27.15
CA PHE A 606 -10.53 -10.26 -27.04
C PHE A 606 -10.37 -11.15 -28.29
N ALA A 607 -11.25 -11.02 -29.27
CA ALA A 607 -11.19 -11.79 -30.52
C ALA A 607 -10.09 -11.30 -31.46
#